data_ca578d75c4e325a81e019531af5b0a28
#
_entry.id   ca578d75c4e325a81e019531af5b0a28
#
_cell.length_a   1.000
_cell.length_b   1.000
_cell.length_c   1.000
_cell.angle_alpha   90.00
_cell.angle_beta   90.00
_cell.angle_gamma   90.00
#
_symmetry.space_group_name_H-M   'P 1'
#
loop_
_entity.id
_entity.type
_entity.pdbx_description
1 polymer ?
#
loop_
_entity_poly.entity_id
_entity_poly.type
_entity_poly.pdbx_seq_one_letter_code
_entity_poly.pdbx_strand_id
1 'polypeptide(L)'
;TAVCLVGKSWDFHVDVALGITNEENLENIGESAKLFVKAKKEFMFDAEHFFDGYKANPKYALSCIKAAYDQGARWIVLCDTNGGTLPHEVSEIVSEVSKIVPGKNLGIHAHNDTGNAVANSLAAVLSGVRQIQGTINGLGERCGNANLMSLIPTFFLKKDFSSQFEIGIKSDNIKNLTDCSRLLDEILNRKPNQHLPYVGAAAFSHKGGLHVSAVQKDPKTYEHIDPEEVGNSRNIVISDQSGKSNIISRLKSIKIDIEENDPKIRKLLDEVKDREFIGYSYDGADASFELLARRIIGEIPRYILINEYDVSVKKNK
;
A
#
# COMPACT_ATOMS: atom_id res chain seq x y z
N THR A 1 -26.19 12.69 -2.87
CA THR A 1 -25.48 12.11 -4.03
C THR A 1 -24.48 13.12 -4.52
N ALA A 2 -23.24 12.71 -4.72
CA ALA A 2 -22.13 13.54 -5.19
C ALA A 2 -21.91 13.34 -6.70
N VAL A 3 -21.33 14.36 -7.35
CA VAL A 3 -20.87 14.34 -8.73
C VAL A 3 -19.42 14.78 -8.74
N CYS A 4 -18.55 14.01 -9.39
CA CYS A 4 -17.16 14.36 -9.64
C CYS A 4 -16.99 14.69 -11.13
N LEU A 5 -16.45 15.86 -11.41
CA LEU A 5 -16.05 16.28 -12.75
C LEU A 5 -14.54 16.35 -12.82
N VAL A 6 -13.94 15.67 -13.79
CA VAL A 6 -12.54 15.81 -14.15
C VAL A 6 -12.41 16.89 -15.21
N GLY A 7 -11.65 17.95 -14.92
CA GLY A 7 -11.43 19.05 -15.86
C GLY A 7 -9.96 19.46 -15.95
N LYS A 8 -9.55 19.94 -17.12
CA LYS A 8 -8.16 20.31 -17.38
C LYS A 8 -7.78 21.58 -16.60
N SER A 9 -6.65 21.56 -15.92
CA SER A 9 -6.10 22.69 -15.18
C SER A 9 -4.67 23.08 -15.63
N TRP A 10 -4.22 22.55 -16.74
CA TRP A 10 -2.97 22.87 -17.41
C TRP A 10 -3.27 23.41 -18.82
N ASP A 11 -2.88 24.65 -19.11
CA ASP A 11 -3.10 25.33 -20.39
C ASP A 11 -2.57 24.53 -21.59
N PHE A 12 -1.43 23.87 -21.47
CA PHE A 12 -0.93 22.94 -22.48
C PHE A 12 -1.97 21.84 -22.82
N HIS A 13 -2.62 21.25 -21.81
CA HIS A 13 -3.65 20.21 -22.05
C HIS A 13 -4.95 20.81 -22.60
N VAL A 14 -5.29 22.06 -22.28
CA VAL A 14 -6.46 22.72 -22.82
C VAL A 14 -6.28 22.93 -24.34
N ASP A 15 -5.10 23.39 -24.75
CA ASP A 15 -4.79 23.57 -26.18
C ASP A 15 -4.67 22.22 -26.90
N VAL A 16 -3.78 21.31 -26.42
CA VAL A 16 -3.41 20.10 -27.16
C VAL A 16 -4.48 19.02 -27.10
N ALA A 17 -5.15 18.83 -25.95
CA ALA A 17 -6.09 17.73 -25.75
C ALA A 17 -7.56 18.15 -25.99
N LEU A 18 -7.95 19.39 -25.67
CA LEU A 18 -9.31 19.86 -25.87
C LEU A 18 -9.46 20.68 -27.15
N GLY A 19 -8.42 21.38 -27.58
CA GLY A 19 -8.46 22.26 -28.76
C GLY A 19 -9.38 23.48 -28.58
N ILE A 20 -9.51 23.98 -27.35
CA ILE A 20 -10.33 25.15 -26.99
C ILE A 20 -9.46 26.23 -26.33
N THR A 21 -10.03 27.41 -26.14
CA THR A 21 -9.33 28.48 -25.45
C THR A 21 -9.31 28.30 -23.95
N ASN A 22 -8.38 28.94 -23.27
CA ASN A 22 -8.30 28.95 -21.81
C ASN A 22 -9.56 29.56 -21.17
N GLU A 23 -10.10 30.63 -21.80
CA GLU A 23 -11.32 31.31 -21.36
C GLU A 23 -12.53 30.37 -21.46
N GLU A 24 -12.68 29.66 -22.58
CA GLU A 24 -13.75 28.68 -22.80
C GLU A 24 -13.65 27.54 -21.77
N ASN A 25 -12.45 27.06 -21.46
CA ASN A 25 -12.27 26.01 -20.42
C ASN A 25 -12.69 26.51 -19.02
N LEU A 26 -12.34 27.75 -18.66
CA LEU A 26 -12.77 28.34 -17.37
C LEU A 26 -14.29 28.50 -17.31
N GLU A 27 -14.94 28.92 -18.40
CA GLU A 27 -16.41 29.02 -18.47
C GLU A 27 -17.06 27.64 -18.32
N ASN A 28 -16.56 26.63 -19.03
CA ASN A 28 -17.07 25.24 -18.94
C ASN A 28 -16.95 24.67 -17.53
N ILE A 29 -15.84 24.91 -16.82
CA ILE A 29 -15.66 24.50 -15.42
C ILE A 29 -16.69 25.21 -14.53
N GLY A 30 -16.82 26.52 -14.65
CA GLY A 30 -17.73 27.32 -13.83
C GLY A 30 -19.20 26.95 -14.05
N GLU A 31 -19.65 26.86 -15.32
CA GLU A 31 -21.03 26.51 -15.63
C GLU A 31 -21.37 25.06 -15.21
N SER A 32 -20.42 24.13 -15.33
CA SER A 32 -20.60 22.75 -14.85
C SER A 32 -20.80 22.73 -13.33
N ALA A 33 -19.95 23.43 -12.58
CA ALA A 33 -20.06 23.53 -11.13
C ALA A 33 -21.42 24.12 -10.72
N LYS A 34 -21.79 25.24 -11.31
CA LYS A 34 -23.06 25.93 -11.08
C LYS A 34 -24.28 25.05 -11.35
N LEU A 35 -24.25 24.26 -12.44
CA LEU A 35 -25.31 23.34 -12.81
C LEU A 35 -25.57 22.30 -11.69
N PHE A 36 -24.53 21.61 -11.23
CA PHE A 36 -24.66 20.55 -10.23
C PHE A 36 -24.96 21.09 -8.83
N VAL A 37 -24.35 22.22 -8.45
CA VAL A 37 -24.66 22.89 -7.17
C VAL A 37 -26.13 23.36 -7.16
N LYS A 38 -26.64 23.95 -8.25
CA LYS A 38 -28.06 24.31 -8.38
C LYS A 38 -28.98 23.09 -8.31
N ALA A 39 -28.55 21.94 -8.81
CA ALA A 39 -29.26 20.68 -8.67
C ALA A 39 -29.15 20.03 -7.28
N LYS A 40 -28.59 20.75 -6.28
CA LYS A 40 -28.36 20.28 -4.90
C LYS A 40 -27.54 18.99 -4.83
N LYS A 41 -26.56 18.84 -5.72
CA LYS A 41 -25.58 17.77 -5.68
C LYS A 41 -24.33 18.30 -4.96
N GLU A 42 -23.67 17.43 -4.19
CA GLU A 42 -22.31 17.70 -3.74
C GLU A 42 -21.40 17.61 -4.97
N PHE A 43 -20.71 18.69 -5.29
CA PHE A 43 -19.89 18.76 -6.49
C PHE A 43 -18.41 18.74 -6.12
N MET A 44 -17.67 17.84 -6.77
CA MET A 44 -16.22 17.72 -6.70
C MET A 44 -15.62 18.07 -8.04
N PHE A 45 -14.58 18.88 -8.03
CA PHE A 45 -13.78 19.21 -9.21
C PHE A 45 -12.40 18.62 -9.07
N ASP A 46 -12.11 17.58 -9.85
CA ASP A 46 -10.78 16.99 -9.97
C ASP A 46 -10.00 17.80 -11.02
N ALA A 47 -9.10 18.66 -10.55
CA ALA A 47 -8.26 19.51 -11.38
C ALA A 47 -7.11 18.68 -11.98
N GLU A 48 -7.36 18.09 -13.14
CA GLU A 48 -6.43 17.17 -13.81
C GLU A 48 -5.16 17.89 -14.22
N HIS A 49 -3.99 17.27 -13.98
CA HIS A 49 -2.66 17.84 -14.16
C HIS A 49 -2.41 19.15 -13.39
N PHE A 50 -3.04 19.29 -12.21
CA PHE A 50 -2.92 20.54 -11.46
C PHE A 50 -1.47 20.91 -11.13
N PHE A 51 -0.69 19.94 -10.66
CA PHE A 51 0.69 20.20 -10.25
C PHE A 51 1.59 20.55 -11.45
N ASP A 52 1.41 19.89 -12.59
CA ASP A 52 2.11 20.23 -13.83
C ASP A 52 1.70 21.62 -14.33
N GLY A 53 0.40 21.88 -14.37
CA GLY A 53 -0.17 23.16 -14.77
C GLY A 53 0.29 24.31 -13.85
N TYR A 54 0.32 24.08 -12.54
CA TYR A 54 0.79 25.06 -11.58
C TYR A 54 2.27 25.39 -11.77
N LYS A 55 3.13 24.38 -11.96
CA LYS A 55 4.56 24.60 -12.23
C LYS A 55 4.81 25.35 -13.54
N ALA A 56 3.99 25.11 -14.55
CA ALA A 56 4.12 25.76 -15.86
C ALA A 56 3.47 27.16 -15.89
N ASN A 57 2.25 27.29 -15.38
CA ASN A 57 1.47 28.55 -15.39
C ASN A 57 0.59 28.62 -14.11
N PRO A 58 1.15 29.04 -12.96
CA PRO A 58 0.44 29.10 -11.70
C PRO A 58 -0.86 29.92 -11.77
N LYS A 59 -0.85 31.03 -12.51
CA LYS A 59 -2.01 31.91 -12.63
C LYS A 59 -3.19 31.21 -13.28
N TYR A 60 -2.97 30.45 -14.33
CA TYR A 60 -4.02 29.73 -15.02
C TYR A 60 -4.55 28.55 -14.20
N ALA A 61 -3.66 27.72 -13.63
CA ALA A 61 -4.05 26.61 -12.78
C ALA A 61 -4.90 27.06 -11.59
N LEU A 62 -4.52 28.16 -10.92
CA LEU A 62 -5.30 28.77 -9.84
C LEU A 62 -6.66 29.30 -10.34
N SER A 63 -6.73 29.85 -11.56
CA SER A 63 -8.00 30.31 -12.14
C SER A 63 -8.97 29.14 -12.36
N CYS A 64 -8.49 27.98 -12.80
CA CYS A 64 -9.31 26.79 -12.99
C CYS A 64 -9.98 26.31 -11.68
N ILE A 65 -9.20 26.18 -10.60
CA ILE A 65 -9.75 25.76 -9.31
C ILE A 65 -10.68 26.81 -8.71
N LYS A 66 -10.38 28.09 -8.91
CA LYS A 66 -11.22 29.21 -8.47
C LYS A 66 -12.54 29.24 -9.20
N ALA A 67 -12.57 28.96 -10.51
CA ALA A 67 -13.80 28.89 -11.30
C ALA A 67 -14.80 27.88 -10.73
N ALA A 68 -14.35 26.69 -10.32
CA ALA A 68 -15.20 25.70 -9.68
C ALA A 68 -15.58 26.10 -8.25
N TYR A 69 -14.62 26.60 -7.46
CA TYR A 69 -14.83 26.93 -6.05
C TYR A 69 -15.83 28.08 -5.86
N ASP A 70 -15.72 29.14 -6.66
CA ASP A 70 -16.62 30.31 -6.60
C ASP A 70 -18.09 29.95 -6.94
N GLN A 71 -18.32 28.88 -7.71
CA GLN A 71 -19.64 28.34 -8.00
C GLN A 71 -20.17 27.37 -6.95
N GLY A 72 -19.42 27.14 -5.85
CA GLY A 72 -19.86 26.35 -4.70
C GLY A 72 -19.44 24.88 -4.73
N ALA A 73 -18.40 24.53 -5.50
CA ALA A 73 -17.82 23.20 -5.42
C ALA A 73 -17.43 22.86 -3.97
N ARG A 74 -17.87 21.70 -3.49
CA ARG A 74 -17.55 21.24 -2.13
C ARG A 74 -16.09 20.83 -2.00
N TRP A 75 -15.56 20.16 -3.00
CA TRP A 75 -14.19 19.70 -3.05
C TRP A 75 -13.49 20.17 -4.30
N ILE A 76 -12.30 20.72 -4.12
CA ILE A 76 -11.33 21.02 -5.16
C ILE A 76 -10.17 20.04 -4.97
N VAL A 77 -10.05 19.09 -5.88
CA VAL A 77 -9.07 17.99 -5.79
C VAL A 77 -7.88 18.30 -6.70
N LEU A 78 -6.73 18.43 -6.11
CA LEU A 78 -5.48 18.70 -6.82
C LEU A 78 -4.90 17.37 -7.32
N CYS A 79 -4.84 17.19 -8.64
CA CYS A 79 -4.40 15.92 -9.22
C CYS A 79 -2.92 15.98 -9.64
N ASP A 80 -2.11 15.08 -9.09
CA ASP A 80 -0.78 14.74 -9.59
C ASP A 80 -0.93 13.62 -10.64
N THR A 81 -1.45 14.01 -11.82
CA THR A 81 -1.87 13.07 -12.86
C THR A 81 -0.70 12.31 -13.47
N ASN A 82 0.45 12.96 -13.62
CA ASN A 82 1.68 12.31 -14.10
C ASN A 82 2.43 11.55 -12.99
N GLY A 83 2.05 11.73 -11.71
CA GLY A 83 2.73 11.10 -10.59
C GLY A 83 4.19 11.50 -10.42
N GLY A 84 4.55 12.67 -10.97
CA GLY A 84 5.92 13.18 -11.02
C GLY A 84 6.26 14.20 -9.95
N THR A 85 5.31 14.65 -9.15
CA THR A 85 5.51 15.67 -8.13
C THR A 85 6.13 15.06 -6.88
N LEU A 86 7.04 15.77 -6.24
CA LEU A 86 7.72 15.33 -5.03
C LEU A 86 7.01 15.88 -3.76
N PRO A 87 7.15 15.24 -2.60
CA PRO A 87 6.41 15.63 -1.38
C PRO A 87 6.61 17.09 -0.94
N HIS A 88 7.82 17.64 -1.10
CA HIS A 88 8.09 19.03 -0.75
C HIS A 88 7.40 20.01 -1.71
N GLU A 89 7.38 19.70 -3.03
CA GLU A 89 6.65 20.49 -4.03
C GLU A 89 5.15 20.49 -3.73
N VAL A 90 4.59 19.32 -3.36
CA VAL A 90 3.19 19.21 -2.93
C VAL A 90 2.91 20.12 -1.73
N SER A 91 3.76 20.10 -0.71
CA SER A 91 3.61 20.95 0.47
C SER A 91 3.62 22.43 0.13
N GLU A 92 4.56 22.87 -0.71
CA GLU A 92 4.69 24.26 -1.14
C GLU A 92 3.46 24.70 -1.94
N ILE A 93 3.06 23.93 -2.96
CA ILE A 93 1.94 24.26 -3.84
C ILE A 93 0.62 24.26 -3.06
N VAL A 94 0.36 23.26 -2.22
CA VAL A 94 -0.85 23.19 -1.38
C VAL A 94 -0.93 24.37 -0.42
N SER A 95 0.20 24.78 0.16
CA SER A 95 0.26 25.96 1.04
C SER A 95 -0.15 27.25 0.30
N GLU A 96 0.25 27.42 -0.95
CA GLU A 96 -0.18 28.56 -1.77
C GLU A 96 -1.66 28.47 -2.15
N VAL A 97 -2.12 27.29 -2.57
CA VAL A 97 -3.54 27.05 -2.91
C VAL A 97 -4.46 27.29 -1.71
N SER A 98 -4.01 26.95 -0.50
CA SER A 98 -4.79 27.13 0.74
C SER A 98 -5.10 28.59 1.06
N LYS A 99 -4.38 29.54 0.46
CA LYS A 99 -4.68 30.99 0.58
C LYS A 99 -5.91 31.40 -0.24
N ILE A 100 -6.31 30.59 -1.22
CA ILE A 100 -7.43 30.84 -2.16
C ILE A 100 -8.62 29.93 -1.84
N VAL A 101 -8.36 28.63 -1.69
CA VAL A 101 -9.36 27.63 -1.36
C VAL A 101 -9.07 27.06 0.03
N PRO A 102 -9.95 27.26 1.01
CA PRO A 102 -9.70 26.75 2.37
C PRO A 102 -9.45 25.25 2.40
N GLY A 103 -8.53 24.79 3.23
CA GLY A 103 -8.11 23.38 3.30
C GLY A 103 -9.27 22.39 3.51
N LYS A 104 -10.32 22.80 4.26
CA LYS A 104 -11.54 21.99 4.43
C LYS A 104 -12.30 21.70 3.12
N ASN A 105 -11.93 22.38 2.03
CA ASN A 105 -12.50 22.19 0.69
C ASN A 105 -11.46 21.62 -0.29
N LEU A 106 -10.24 21.30 0.17
CA LEU A 106 -9.19 20.78 -0.66
C LEU A 106 -9.08 19.25 -0.56
N GLY A 107 -8.89 18.63 -1.71
CA GLY A 107 -8.54 17.22 -1.88
C GLY A 107 -7.22 17.02 -2.63
N ILE A 108 -6.70 15.81 -2.58
CA ILE A 108 -5.56 15.37 -3.39
C ILE A 108 -5.86 14.02 -4.04
N HIS A 109 -5.43 13.89 -5.31
CA HIS A 109 -5.43 12.66 -6.07
C HIS A 109 -4.03 12.46 -6.67
N ALA A 110 -3.26 11.53 -6.12
CA ALA A 110 -1.88 11.33 -6.52
C ALA A 110 -1.68 9.98 -7.21
N HIS A 111 -1.04 9.99 -8.40
CA HIS A 111 -0.52 8.80 -9.06
C HIS A 111 0.86 8.42 -8.53
N ASN A 112 1.25 7.16 -8.73
CA ASN A 112 2.40 6.55 -8.04
C ASN A 112 3.63 6.32 -8.94
N ASP A 113 3.78 7.10 -10.03
CA ASP A 113 4.81 6.87 -11.03
C ASP A 113 6.23 7.06 -10.49
N THR A 114 6.41 7.95 -9.53
CA THR A 114 7.68 8.13 -8.80
C THR A 114 7.74 7.34 -7.48
N GLY A 115 6.71 6.52 -7.17
CA GLY A 115 6.63 5.82 -5.89
C GLY A 115 6.21 6.70 -4.71
N ASN A 116 5.80 7.95 -4.95
CA ASN A 116 5.55 8.94 -3.91
C ASN A 116 4.07 9.22 -3.62
N ALA A 117 3.11 8.55 -4.25
CA ALA A 117 1.69 8.89 -4.10
C ALA A 117 1.21 8.91 -2.64
N VAL A 118 1.64 7.95 -1.82
CA VAL A 118 1.33 7.91 -0.37
C VAL A 118 2.00 9.08 0.34
N ALA A 119 3.28 9.32 0.10
CA ALA A 119 4.02 10.42 0.72
C ALA A 119 3.45 11.79 0.32
N ASN A 120 3.09 11.97 -0.95
CA ASN A 120 2.43 13.17 -1.48
C ASN A 120 1.09 13.42 -0.79
N SER A 121 0.28 12.37 -0.61
CA SER A 121 -1.01 12.47 0.08
C SER A 121 -0.84 12.88 1.55
N LEU A 122 0.13 12.31 2.25
CA LEU A 122 0.44 12.68 3.64
C LEU A 122 0.96 14.13 3.74
N ALA A 123 1.86 14.54 2.84
CA ALA A 123 2.38 15.89 2.75
C ALA A 123 1.26 16.92 2.49
N ALA A 124 0.32 16.61 1.60
CA ALA A 124 -0.84 17.44 1.32
C ALA A 124 -1.74 17.63 2.54
N VAL A 125 -1.99 16.57 3.31
CA VAL A 125 -2.81 16.66 4.54
C VAL A 125 -2.14 17.53 5.60
N LEU A 126 -0.84 17.37 5.79
CA LEU A 126 -0.07 18.24 6.71
C LEU A 126 -0.08 19.71 6.27
N SER A 127 -0.18 19.96 4.96
CA SER A 127 -0.26 21.31 4.37
C SER A 127 -1.70 21.86 4.29
N GLY A 128 -2.73 21.12 4.76
CA GLY A 128 -4.08 21.63 4.87
C GLY A 128 -5.19 20.87 4.16
N VAL A 129 -4.88 19.96 3.25
CA VAL A 129 -5.87 19.12 2.54
C VAL A 129 -6.68 18.26 3.53
N ARG A 130 -7.97 18.06 3.24
CA ARG A 130 -8.88 17.29 4.09
C ARG A 130 -9.63 16.16 3.36
N GLN A 131 -9.33 15.93 2.10
CA GLN A 131 -9.83 14.78 1.34
C GLN A 131 -8.67 14.11 0.60
N ILE A 132 -8.63 12.80 0.61
CA ILE A 132 -7.69 12.01 -0.20
C ILE A 132 -8.51 11.08 -1.10
N GLN A 133 -8.21 11.11 -2.38
CA GLN A 133 -8.64 10.09 -3.31
C GLN A 133 -7.50 9.08 -3.46
N GLY A 134 -7.78 7.82 -3.22
CA GLY A 134 -6.85 6.72 -3.33
C GLY A 134 -7.59 5.43 -3.63
N THR A 135 -6.86 4.34 -3.79
CA THR A 135 -7.44 3.05 -4.14
C THR A 135 -6.95 1.93 -3.23
N ILE A 136 -7.76 0.89 -3.07
CA ILE A 136 -7.35 -0.34 -2.38
C ILE A 136 -6.21 -0.96 -3.19
N ASN A 137 -5.14 -1.38 -2.50
CA ASN A 137 -3.91 -1.93 -3.07
C ASN A 137 -3.18 -1.00 -4.06
N GLY A 138 -3.52 0.29 -4.08
CA GLY A 138 -2.93 1.26 -5.00
C GLY A 138 -3.28 1.03 -6.46
N LEU A 139 -4.41 0.36 -6.75
CA LEU A 139 -4.83 0.12 -8.14
C LEU A 139 -5.02 1.42 -8.90
N GLY A 140 -4.70 1.41 -10.18
CA GLY A 140 -4.86 2.55 -11.08
C GLY A 140 -4.04 2.39 -12.35
N GLU A 141 -4.06 3.43 -13.18
CA GLU A 141 -3.27 3.45 -14.39
C GLU A 141 -1.77 3.46 -14.12
N ARG A 142 -1.00 2.93 -15.02
CA ARG A 142 0.47 2.85 -15.00
C ARG A 142 0.98 2.19 -13.70
N CYS A 143 1.55 3.00 -12.78
CA CYS A 143 2.07 2.54 -11.50
C CYS A 143 1.02 2.59 -10.36
N GLY A 144 -0.22 2.96 -10.68
CA GLY A 144 -1.34 3.03 -9.74
C GLY A 144 -1.50 4.38 -9.06
N ASN A 145 -2.34 4.40 -8.03
CA ASN A 145 -2.72 5.57 -7.24
C ASN A 145 -2.18 5.46 -5.80
N ALA A 146 -2.42 6.48 -5.00
CA ALA A 146 -2.14 6.44 -3.57
C ALA A 146 -2.83 5.24 -2.91
N ASN A 147 -2.03 4.39 -2.25
CA ASN A 147 -2.51 3.13 -1.67
C ASN A 147 -3.22 3.38 -0.33
N LEU A 148 -4.54 3.17 -0.30
CA LEU A 148 -5.34 3.28 0.92
C LEU A 148 -4.92 2.28 2.00
N MET A 149 -4.36 1.13 1.63
CA MET A 149 -3.86 0.13 2.59
C MET A 149 -2.62 0.62 3.34
N SER A 150 -1.95 1.66 2.85
CA SER A 150 -0.86 2.34 3.57
C SER A 150 -1.35 3.62 4.28
N LEU A 151 -2.23 4.39 3.65
CA LEU A 151 -2.74 5.65 4.19
C LEU A 151 -3.60 5.45 5.43
N ILE A 152 -4.61 4.58 5.37
CA ILE A 152 -5.55 4.36 6.47
C ILE A 152 -4.82 3.98 7.77
N PRO A 153 -3.98 2.94 7.82
CA PRO A 153 -3.29 2.58 9.05
C PRO A 153 -2.30 3.67 9.50
N THR A 154 -1.71 4.43 8.59
CA THR A 154 -0.85 5.56 8.96
C THR A 154 -1.62 6.62 9.73
N PHE A 155 -2.84 6.97 9.30
CA PHE A 155 -3.70 7.94 10.02
C PHE A 155 -4.11 7.44 11.40
N PHE A 156 -4.33 6.14 11.59
CA PHE A 156 -4.73 5.60 12.89
C PHE A 156 -3.56 5.33 13.83
N LEU A 157 -2.45 4.81 13.31
CA LEU A 157 -1.42 4.18 14.12
C LEU A 157 -0.17 5.05 14.30
N LYS A 158 -0.02 6.12 13.49
CA LYS A 158 1.11 7.05 13.62
C LYS A 158 0.67 8.30 14.36
N LYS A 159 1.31 8.53 15.51
CA LYS A 159 0.96 9.60 16.44
C LYS A 159 0.88 10.99 15.79
N ASP A 160 1.76 11.27 14.84
CA ASP A 160 1.80 12.56 14.12
C ASP A 160 0.51 12.82 13.33
N PHE A 161 -0.23 11.78 12.98
CA PHE A 161 -1.53 11.87 12.28
C PHE A 161 -2.69 11.62 13.23
N SER A 162 -2.68 10.54 14.01
CA SER A 162 -3.81 10.15 14.86
C SER A 162 -4.13 11.15 15.97
N SER A 163 -3.15 11.97 16.38
CA SER A 163 -3.39 13.04 17.36
C SER A 163 -4.02 14.30 16.78
N GLN A 164 -4.05 14.45 15.46
CA GLN A 164 -4.45 15.68 14.78
C GLN A 164 -5.65 15.50 13.85
N PHE A 165 -5.86 14.28 13.34
CA PHE A 165 -6.84 14.01 12.30
C PHE A 165 -7.74 12.83 12.68
N GLU A 166 -9.02 12.96 12.34
CA GLU A 166 -9.99 11.88 12.33
C GLU A 166 -10.31 11.51 10.89
N ILE A 167 -10.47 10.21 10.63
CA ILE A 167 -10.95 9.72 9.33
C ILE A 167 -12.29 9.01 9.51
N GLY A 168 -13.12 8.97 8.45
CA GLY A 168 -14.48 8.45 8.50
C GLY A 168 -14.59 6.92 8.65
N ILE A 169 -13.52 6.25 9.06
CA ILE A 169 -13.47 4.80 9.31
C ILE A 169 -13.44 4.57 10.82
N LYS A 170 -14.26 3.63 11.31
CA LYS A 170 -14.25 3.27 12.73
C LYS A 170 -12.96 2.51 13.07
N SER A 171 -12.37 2.80 14.22
CA SER A 171 -11.12 2.17 14.70
C SER A 171 -11.17 0.65 14.66
N ASP A 172 -12.29 0.03 15.06
CA ASP A 172 -12.46 -1.42 15.08
C ASP A 172 -12.39 -2.07 13.69
N ASN A 173 -12.55 -1.28 12.62
CA ASN A 173 -12.51 -1.79 11.25
C ASN A 173 -11.09 -1.86 10.67
N ILE A 174 -10.09 -1.28 11.33
CA ILE A 174 -8.70 -1.29 10.83
C ILE A 174 -8.16 -2.72 10.72
N LYS A 175 -8.52 -3.58 11.65
CA LYS A 175 -8.16 -5.01 11.65
C LYS A 175 -8.68 -5.80 10.45
N ASN A 176 -9.60 -5.21 9.66
CA ASN A 176 -10.10 -5.83 8.43
C ASN A 176 -9.30 -5.42 7.18
N LEU A 177 -8.26 -4.59 7.31
CA LEU A 177 -7.51 -4.07 6.15
C LEU A 177 -6.85 -5.19 5.33
N THR A 178 -6.23 -6.15 6.01
CA THR A 178 -5.58 -7.28 5.34
C THR A 178 -6.58 -8.13 4.56
N ASP A 179 -7.75 -8.41 5.13
CA ASP A 179 -8.81 -9.17 4.45
C ASP A 179 -9.41 -8.38 3.29
N CYS A 180 -9.58 -7.06 3.45
CA CYS A 180 -10.04 -6.18 2.38
C CYS A 180 -9.07 -6.18 1.19
N SER A 181 -7.76 -6.11 1.47
CA SER A 181 -6.72 -6.19 0.45
C SER A 181 -6.76 -7.52 -0.32
N ARG A 182 -6.86 -8.63 0.40
CA ARG A 182 -6.93 -9.99 -0.19
C ARG A 182 -8.20 -10.21 -0.98
N LEU A 183 -9.34 -9.77 -0.47
CA LEU A 183 -10.63 -9.88 -1.15
C LEU A 183 -10.60 -9.18 -2.52
N LEU A 184 -9.98 -8.00 -2.60
CA LEU A 184 -9.85 -7.30 -3.88
C LEU A 184 -9.00 -8.11 -4.88
N ASP A 185 -7.87 -8.65 -4.44
CA ASP A 185 -7.01 -9.48 -5.30
C ASP A 185 -7.75 -10.75 -5.78
N GLU A 186 -8.57 -11.36 -4.91
CA GLU A 186 -9.42 -12.50 -5.25
C GLU A 186 -10.47 -12.13 -6.30
N ILE A 187 -11.22 -11.02 -6.11
CA ILE A 187 -12.21 -10.52 -7.08
C ILE A 187 -11.56 -10.26 -8.44
N LEU A 188 -10.35 -9.73 -8.46
CA LEU A 188 -9.60 -9.42 -9.66
C LEU A 188 -8.84 -10.64 -10.24
N ASN A 189 -8.93 -11.80 -9.59
CA ASN A 189 -8.14 -12.99 -9.92
C ASN A 189 -6.64 -12.67 -10.09
N ARG A 190 -6.07 -11.93 -9.14
CA ARG A 190 -4.67 -11.54 -9.11
C ARG A 190 -3.95 -12.22 -7.96
N LYS A 191 -2.69 -12.58 -8.17
CA LYS A 191 -1.82 -13.00 -7.07
C LYS A 191 -1.56 -11.82 -6.14
N PRO A 192 -1.82 -11.94 -4.81
CA PRO A 192 -1.53 -10.89 -3.85
C PRO A 192 -0.06 -10.48 -3.88
N ASN A 193 0.21 -9.18 -3.78
CA ASN A 193 1.56 -8.69 -3.58
C ASN A 193 1.97 -8.90 -2.11
N GLN A 194 2.86 -9.85 -1.89
CA GLN A 194 3.33 -10.20 -0.54
C GLN A 194 4.07 -9.08 0.18
N HIS A 195 4.61 -8.10 -0.56
CA HIS A 195 5.42 -7.00 -0.02
C HIS A 195 4.64 -5.69 0.14
N LEU A 196 3.31 -5.70 0.03
CA LEU A 196 2.53 -4.50 0.33
C LEU A 196 2.74 -4.07 1.79
N PRO A 197 3.02 -2.79 2.05
CA PRO A 197 3.11 -2.29 3.41
C PRO A 197 1.84 -2.60 4.21
N TYR A 198 1.98 -2.92 5.47
CA TYR A 198 0.95 -3.30 6.45
C TYR A 198 0.20 -4.62 6.15
N VAL A 199 -0.27 -4.85 4.93
CA VAL A 199 -1.24 -5.93 4.61
C VAL A 199 -0.61 -7.12 3.87
N GLY A 200 0.58 -6.96 3.31
CA GLY A 200 1.27 -8.04 2.61
C GLY A 200 1.69 -9.17 3.56
N ALA A 201 1.71 -10.40 3.07
CA ALA A 201 2.09 -11.55 3.87
C ALA A 201 3.54 -11.49 4.40
N ALA A 202 4.41 -10.77 3.70
CA ALA A 202 5.80 -10.55 4.10
C ALA A 202 6.03 -9.28 4.94
N ALA A 203 4.98 -8.44 5.14
CA ALA A 203 5.13 -7.14 5.82
C ALA A 203 5.68 -7.25 7.25
N PHE A 204 5.37 -8.36 7.93
CA PHE A 204 5.83 -8.67 9.28
C PHE A 204 6.54 -10.04 9.34
N SER A 205 7.32 -10.33 8.30
CA SER A 205 8.08 -11.57 8.20
C SER A 205 9.53 -11.33 8.58
N HIS A 206 10.04 -12.14 9.50
CA HIS A 206 11.41 -12.07 9.99
C HIS A 206 12.20 -13.31 9.55
N LYS A 207 13.30 -13.10 8.83
CA LYS A 207 14.13 -14.15 8.25
C LYS A 207 15.45 -14.35 9.01
N GLY A 208 16.16 -13.28 9.32
CA GLY A 208 17.47 -13.33 9.95
C GLY A 208 17.40 -13.76 11.42
N GLY A 209 18.31 -14.66 11.83
CA GLY A 209 18.31 -15.22 13.19
C GLY A 209 18.43 -14.19 14.32
N LEU A 210 19.20 -13.11 14.11
CA LEU A 210 19.31 -12.01 15.06
C LEU A 210 17.99 -11.23 15.19
N HIS A 211 17.30 -10.97 14.07
CA HIS A 211 16.00 -10.31 14.05
C HIS A 211 14.96 -11.13 14.80
N VAL A 212 14.86 -12.42 14.49
CA VAL A 212 13.94 -13.34 15.16
C VAL A 212 14.18 -13.40 16.67
N SER A 213 15.45 -13.51 17.09
CA SER A 213 15.81 -13.51 18.51
C SER A 213 15.41 -12.22 19.22
N ALA A 214 15.56 -11.07 18.56
CA ALA A 214 15.19 -9.79 19.14
C ALA A 214 13.67 -9.59 19.20
N VAL A 215 12.94 -9.91 18.14
CA VAL A 215 11.47 -9.85 18.09
C VAL A 215 10.81 -10.77 19.13
N GLN A 216 11.40 -11.94 19.40
CA GLN A 216 10.91 -12.83 20.46
C GLN A 216 11.05 -12.23 21.87
N LYS A 217 12.04 -11.35 22.08
CA LYS A 217 12.22 -10.65 23.36
C LYS A 217 11.28 -9.45 23.48
N ASP A 218 11.23 -8.64 22.44
CA ASP A 218 10.31 -7.50 22.32
C ASP A 218 10.07 -7.21 20.83
N PRO A 219 8.83 -7.36 20.31
CA PRO A 219 8.48 -7.06 18.93
C PRO A 219 8.88 -5.64 18.47
N LYS A 220 8.85 -4.67 19.35
CA LYS A 220 9.23 -3.26 19.06
C LYS A 220 10.66 -3.10 18.54
N THR A 221 11.52 -4.12 18.69
CA THR A 221 12.87 -4.09 18.16
C THR A 221 12.93 -4.03 16.63
N TYR A 222 11.92 -4.58 15.94
CA TYR A 222 11.86 -4.65 14.47
C TYR A 222 10.46 -4.40 13.88
N GLU A 223 9.45 -4.16 14.70
CA GLU A 223 8.08 -3.89 14.25
C GLU A 223 7.65 -2.51 14.69
N HIS A 224 7.14 -1.74 13.74
CA HIS A 224 6.70 -0.36 13.99
C HIS A 224 5.24 -0.28 14.49
N ILE A 225 4.50 -1.38 14.44
CA ILE A 225 3.14 -1.61 14.97
C ILE A 225 2.99 -3.10 15.30
N ASP A 226 1.94 -3.46 16.04
CA ASP A 226 1.49 -4.85 16.13
C ASP A 226 0.76 -5.24 14.83
N PRO A 227 1.15 -6.32 14.13
CA PRO A 227 0.49 -6.75 12.91
C PRO A 227 -1.01 -7.04 13.08
N GLU A 228 -1.47 -7.46 14.25
CA GLU A 228 -2.89 -7.74 14.54
C GLU A 228 -3.76 -6.48 14.44
N GLU A 229 -3.18 -5.28 14.64
CA GLU A 229 -3.90 -4.01 14.48
C GLU A 229 -4.44 -3.79 13.07
N VAL A 230 -3.80 -4.39 12.06
CA VAL A 230 -4.23 -4.32 10.65
C VAL A 230 -4.76 -5.66 10.11
N GLY A 231 -5.02 -6.63 10.98
CA GLY A 231 -5.48 -7.98 10.63
C GLY A 231 -4.42 -8.85 9.96
N ASN A 232 -3.14 -8.49 10.11
CA ASN A 232 -2.02 -9.29 9.64
C ASN A 232 -1.44 -10.14 10.79
N SER A 233 -0.43 -10.92 10.51
CA SER A 233 0.24 -11.77 11.50
C SER A 233 1.75 -11.72 11.34
N ARG A 234 2.45 -11.92 12.46
CA ARG A 234 3.90 -12.09 12.45
C ARG A 234 4.26 -13.46 11.90
N ASN A 235 5.19 -13.49 10.97
CA ASN A 235 5.69 -14.73 10.37
C ASN A 235 7.20 -14.86 10.57
N ILE A 236 7.65 -16.06 10.95
CA ILE A 236 9.06 -16.40 11.06
C ILE A 236 9.41 -17.33 9.93
N VAL A 237 10.16 -16.78 8.98
CA VAL A 237 10.59 -17.50 7.78
C VAL A 237 11.74 -18.44 8.11
N ILE A 238 11.70 -19.62 7.54
CA ILE A 238 12.80 -20.60 7.58
C ILE A 238 13.55 -20.53 6.26
N SER A 239 14.88 -20.36 6.35
CA SER A 239 15.75 -20.23 5.19
C SER A 239 17.22 -20.53 5.53
N ASP A 240 18.09 -20.41 4.54
CA ASP A 240 19.55 -20.43 4.67
C ASP A 240 20.11 -19.42 5.71
N GLN A 241 19.42 -18.28 5.86
CA GLN A 241 19.79 -17.23 6.83
C GLN A 241 19.23 -17.49 8.23
N SER A 242 18.47 -18.55 8.41
CA SER A 242 17.89 -18.91 9.70
C SER A 242 18.95 -19.28 10.72
N GLY A 243 18.68 -18.89 11.95
CA GLY A 243 19.42 -19.33 13.13
C GLY A 243 18.64 -20.37 13.94
N LYS A 244 19.22 -20.80 15.05
CA LYS A 244 18.59 -21.73 15.99
C LYS A 244 17.22 -21.25 16.48
N SER A 245 17.10 -19.94 16.75
CA SER A 245 15.84 -19.31 17.20
C SER A 245 14.70 -19.42 16.18
N ASN A 246 14.98 -19.34 14.86
CA ASN A 246 13.98 -19.53 13.82
C ASN A 246 13.43 -20.98 13.88
N ILE A 247 14.34 -21.95 13.94
CA ILE A 247 13.94 -23.38 14.02
C ILE A 247 13.10 -23.65 15.25
N ILE A 248 13.52 -23.20 16.43
CA ILE A 248 12.77 -23.39 17.67
C ILE A 248 11.39 -22.74 17.60
N SER A 249 11.32 -21.49 17.12
CA SER A 249 10.04 -20.80 16.95
C SER A 249 9.11 -21.53 16.01
N ARG A 250 9.64 -22.03 14.90
CA ARG A 250 8.86 -22.75 13.92
C ARG A 250 8.38 -24.11 14.43
N LEU A 251 9.23 -24.83 15.17
CA LEU A 251 8.83 -26.08 15.83
C LEU A 251 7.69 -25.85 16.81
N LYS A 252 7.77 -24.80 17.64
CA LYS A 252 6.69 -24.42 18.56
C LYS A 252 5.39 -24.10 17.81
N SER A 253 5.45 -23.39 16.67
CA SER A 253 4.25 -23.03 15.88
C SER A 253 3.51 -24.26 15.31
N ILE A 254 4.24 -25.33 14.98
CA ILE A 254 3.70 -26.59 14.50
C ILE A 254 3.49 -27.63 15.63
N LYS A 255 3.53 -27.16 16.88
CA LYS A 255 3.28 -27.96 18.09
C LYS A 255 4.24 -29.16 18.26
N ILE A 256 5.50 -28.98 17.85
CA ILE A 256 6.59 -29.90 18.15
C ILE A 256 7.35 -29.33 19.35
N ASP A 257 7.30 -30.04 20.47
CA ASP A 257 8.01 -29.68 21.68
C ASP A 257 9.38 -30.38 21.69
N ILE A 258 10.44 -29.58 21.84
CA ILE A 258 11.83 -30.06 21.87
C ILE A 258 12.65 -29.14 22.77
N GLU A 259 13.55 -29.73 23.54
CA GLU A 259 14.47 -28.95 24.38
C GLU A 259 15.38 -28.04 23.53
N GLU A 260 15.56 -26.81 23.98
CA GLU A 260 16.32 -25.79 23.21
C GLU A 260 17.76 -26.20 22.89
N ASN A 261 18.35 -27.09 23.69
CA ASN A 261 19.72 -27.58 23.49
C ASN A 261 19.80 -28.95 22.82
N ASP A 262 18.69 -29.49 22.33
CA ASP A 262 18.68 -30.77 21.62
C ASP A 262 19.53 -30.64 20.32
N PRO A 263 20.51 -31.57 20.11
CA PRO A 263 21.36 -31.55 18.91
C PRO A 263 20.59 -31.74 17.62
N LYS A 264 19.35 -32.25 17.66
CA LYS A 264 18.47 -32.39 16.48
C LYS A 264 18.09 -31.04 15.89
N ILE A 265 18.04 -29.96 16.72
CA ILE A 265 17.76 -28.60 16.23
C ILE A 265 18.88 -28.16 15.28
N ARG A 266 20.13 -28.41 15.64
CA ARG A 266 21.27 -28.07 14.78
C ARG A 266 21.25 -28.88 13.48
N LYS A 267 20.98 -30.18 13.60
CA LYS A 267 20.85 -31.08 12.44
C LYS A 267 19.75 -30.63 11.49
N LEU A 268 18.60 -30.20 12.03
CA LEU A 268 17.50 -29.67 11.24
C LEU A 268 17.89 -28.35 10.54
N LEU A 269 18.59 -27.45 11.24
CA LEU A 269 19.08 -26.21 10.66
C LEU A 269 20.06 -26.44 9.50
N ASP A 270 21.01 -27.35 9.70
CA ASP A 270 22.01 -27.68 8.68
C ASP A 270 21.30 -28.32 7.45
N GLU A 271 20.38 -29.27 7.64
CA GLU A 271 19.61 -29.87 6.56
C GLU A 271 18.75 -28.87 5.78
N VAL A 272 18.13 -27.87 6.47
CA VAL A 272 17.40 -26.80 5.81
C VAL A 272 18.32 -26.00 4.89
N LYS A 273 19.50 -25.61 5.38
CA LYS A 273 20.49 -24.86 4.60
C LYS A 273 20.99 -25.62 3.39
N ASP A 274 21.32 -26.89 3.56
CA ASP A 274 21.79 -27.76 2.49
C ASP A 274 20.73 -27.91 1.39
N ARG A 275 19.47 -28.06 1.78
CA ARG A 275 18.36 -28.16 0.82
C ARG A 275 18.10 -26.86 0.10
N GLU A 276 18.12 -25.72 0.79
CA GLU A 276 17.97 -24.42 0.13
C GLU A 276 19.11 -24.13 -0.83
N PHE A 277 20.32 -24.54 -0.50
CA PHE A 277 21.46 -24.41 -1.38
C PHE A 277 21.27 -25.17 -2.73
N ILE A 278 20.57 -26.29 -2.71
CA ILE A 278 20.25 -27.06 -3.94
C ILE A 278 18.90 -26.68 -4.56
N GLY A 279 18.28 -25.58 -4.11
CA GLY A 279 17.10 -24.97 -4.75
C GLY A 279 15.74 -25.26 -4.10
N TYR A 280 15.69 -25.92 -2.95
CA TYR A 280 14.45 -26.00 -2.17
C TYR A 280 14.14 -24.63 -1.53
N SER A 281 12.86 -24.39 -1.22
CA SER A 281 12.44 -23.26 -0.40
C SER A 281 11.44 -23.74 0.65
N TYR A 282 11.63 -23.28 1.88
CA TYR A 282 10.71 -23.52 2.99
C TYR A 282 9.85 -22.28 3.31
N ASP A 283 10.04 -21.20 2.58
CA ASP A 283 9.18 -20.01 2.67
C ASP A 283 7.79 -20.32 2.10
N GLY A 284 6.78 -20.31 2.98
CA GLY A 284 5.41 -20.71 2.64
C GLY A 284 5.19 -22.22 2.44
N ALA A 285 6.22 -23.06 2.60
CA ALA A 285 6.14 -24.51 2.45
C ALA A 285 6.05 -25.24 3.81
N ASP A 286 5.09 -24.85 4.63
CA ASP A 286 4.92 -25.28 6.03
C ASP A 286 4.88 -26.80 6.21
N ALA A 287 4.09 -27.48 5.39
CA ALA A 287 3.96 -28.94 5.45
C ALA A 287 5.29 -29.65 5.10
N SER A 288 6.06 -29.10 4.15
CA SER A 288 7.37 -29.64 3.79
C SER A 288 8.39 -29.48 4.91
N PHE A 289 8.37 -28.35 5.60
CA PHE A 289 9.22 -28.13 6.76
C PHE A 289 8.80 -29.05 7.92
N GLU A 290 7.52 -29.18 8.21
CA GLU A 290 7.02 -30.06 9.27
C GLU A 290 7.42 -31.52 9.04
N LEU A 291 7.26 -32.02 7.82
CA LEU A 291 7.69 -33.38 7.46
C LEU A 291 9.21 -33.59 7.65
N LEU A 292 10.01 -32.58 7.25
CA LEU A 292 11.46 -32.63 7.46
C LEU A 292 11.80 -32.67 8.95
N ALA A 293 11.18 -31.79 9.74
CA ALA A 293 11.38 -31.70 11.18
C ALA A 293 11.04 -33.04 11.87
N ARG A 294 9.84 -33.58 11.61
CA ARG A 294 9.38 -34.85 12.20
C ARG A 294 10.26 -36.04 11.81
N ARG A 295 10.82 -36.06 10.59
CA ARG A 295 11.78 -37.10 10.17
C ARG A 295 13.10 -37.00 10.95
N ILE A 296 13.62 -35.81 11.14
CA ILE A 296 14.89 -35.60 11.88
C ILE A 296 14.72 -35.88 13.38
N ILE A 297 13.58 -35.53 13.95
CA ILE A 297 13.26 -35.79 15.35
C ILE A 297 12.99 -37.28 15.58
N GLY A 298 12.62 -38.03 14.54
CA GLY A 298 12.40 -39.48 14.61
C GLY A 298 10.94 -39.85 14.84
N GLU A 299 9.98 -38.96 14.63
CA GLU A 299 8.54 -39.22 14.76
C GLU A 299 7.94 -39.93 13.54
N ILE A 300 8.59 -39.80 12.36
CA ILE A 300 8.12 -40.39 11.11
C ILE A 300 9.15 -41.40 10.61
N PRO A 301 8.79 -42.71 10.51
CA PRO A 301 9.67 -43.69 9.91
C PRO A 301 9.83 -43.47 8.39
N ARG A 302 10.95 -43.88 7.88
CA ARG A 302 11.22 -43.81 6.44
C ARG A 302 10.65 -45.05 5.76
N TYR A 303 9.47 -44.93 5.17
CA TYR A 303 8.74 -46.08 4.55
C TYR A 303 9.30 -46.45 3.18
N ILE A 304 9.93 -45.49 2.44
CA ILE A 304 10.46 -45.69 1.09
C ILE A 304 11.83 -45.07 1.00
N LEU A 305 12.72 -45.75 0.29
CA LEU A 305 14.01 -45.21 -0.17
C LEU A 305 13.95 -45.09 -1.68
N ILE A 306 14.01 -43.88 -2.19
CA ILE A 306 14.13 -43.64 -3.64
C ILE A 306 15.61 -43.64 -3.97
N ASN A 307 16.08 -44.64 -4.72
CA ASN A 307 17.46 -44.74 -5.17
C ASN A 307 17.67 -43.99 -6.48
N GLU A 308 16.68 -44.02 -7.38
CA GLU A 308 16.72 -43.37 -8.67
C GLU A 308 15.32 -43.04 -9.15
N TYR A 309 15.13 -41.97 -9.87
CA TYR A 309 13.90 -41.65 -10.60
C TYR A 309 14.20 -40.97 -11.92
N ASP A 310 13.34 -41.19 -12.93
CA ASP A 310 13.38 -40.54 -14.23
C ASP A 310 12.05 -39.85 -14.50
N VAL A 311 12.09 -38.64 -15.07
CA VAL A 311 10.91 -37.84 -15.41
C VAL A 311 10.94 -37.47 -16.87
N SER A 312 9.96 -37.99 -17.63
CA SER A 312 9.82 -37.68 -19.06
C SER A 312 8.58 -36.78 -19.27
N VAL A 313 8.77 -35.60 -19.88
CA VAL A 313 7.72 -34.68 -20.27
C VAL A 313 7.58 -34.64 -21.77
N LYS A 314 6.43 -35.09 -22.31
CA LYS A 314 6.11 -35.03 -23.74
C LYS A 314 5.09 -33.94 -24.00
N LYS A 315 5.40 -33.00 -24.91
CA LYS A 315 4.43 -32.00 -25.39
C LYS A 315 3.58 -32.69 -26.46
N ASN A 316 2.29 -32.88 -26.20
CA ASN A 316 1.35 -33.26 -27.24
C ASN A 316 1.22 -32.09 -28.23
N LYS A 317 1.29 -32.43 -29.53
CA LYS A 317 1.11 -31.45 -30.61
C LYS A 317 -0.32 -31.02 -30.73
#